data_3dfb5574721657db51632f04ff716fb3
#
_entry.id   3dfb5574721657db51632f04ff716fb3
#
_cell.length_a   1.000
_cell.length_b   1.000
_cell.length_c   1.000
_cell.angle_alpha   90.00
_cell.angle_beta   90.00
_cell.angle_gamma   90.00
#
_symmetry.space_group_name_H-M   'P 1'
#
loop_
_entity.id
_entity.type
_entity.pdbx_description
1 polymer ?
#
loop_
_entity_poly.entity_id
_entity_poly.type
_entity_poly.pdbx_seq_one_letter_code
_entity_poly.pdbx_strand_id
1 'polypeptide(L)'
;QKLDQVAIPDFAMGAMENTGLVTYRETLLLLDPIAAAPDERVNVATTIAHELAHMWFGDLVTMRWWNGIWLNEAFATFMEVAACEAYRPDWERWTSFGVERSGAFDVDSLDSTRTVEFEVRSPADADGMFDVLTYQKGGALLRMLEQYLGEDRFREGVSHYLRSHAYANTETNDLWDAIEATSGEPVRRIMDTWIWQPGYPLVHASLIDGSLRLSQQRFRFGSAYTESE
;
A
#
# COMPACT_ATOMS: atom_id res chain seq x y z
N GLN A 1 -20.44 16.45 11.51
CA GLN A 1 -19.97 15.93 10.22
C GLN A 1 -20.83 14.75 9.82
N LYS A 2 -21.07 14.58 8.51
CA LYS A 2 -21.87 13.53 7.93
C LYS A 2 -21.05 12.85 6.84
N LEU A 3 -21.09 11.53 6.80
CA LEU A 3 -20.52 10.69 5.75
C LEU A 3 -21.60 9.72 5.29
N ASP A 4 -21.95 9.78 4.02
CA ASP A 4 -22.89 8.84 3.42
C ASP A 4 -22.11 7.72 2.73
N GLN A 5 -22.65 6.51 2.80
CA GLN A 5 -22.15 5.34 2.10
C GLN A 5 -23.28 4.80 1.23
N VAL A 6 -23.04 4.66 -0.06
CA VAL A 6 -24.09 4.33 -1.03
C VAL A 6 -23.69 3.13 -1.88
N ALA A 7 -24.52 2.11 -1.88
CA ALA A 7 -24.42 0.99 -2.81
C ALA A 7 -25.00 1.40 -4.18
N ILE A 8 -24.23 1.21 -5.24
CA ILE A 8 -24.63 1.56 -6.62
C ILE A 8 -24.71 0.28 -7.44
N PRO A 9 -25.89 0.00 -8.07
CA PRO A 9 -26.00 -1.08 -9.03
C PRO A 9 -25.03 -0.93 -10.20
N ASP A 10 -24.46 -2.05 -10.64
CA ASP A 10 -23.55 -2.09 -11.81
C ASP A 10 -22.35 -1.12 -11.75
N PHE A 11 -21.90 -0.77 -10.54
CA PHE A 11 -20.73 0.09 -10.36
C PHE A 11 -19.49 -0.60 -10.93
N ALA A 12 -18.81 0.04 -11.88
CA ALA A 12 -17.70 -0.56 -12.60
C ALA A 12 -16.48 -0.81 -11.71
N MET A 13 -16.20 0.13 -10.79
CA MET A 13 -15.11 0.03 -9.81
C MET A 13 -15.55 -0.76 -8.58
N GLY A 14 -14.63 -1.05 -7.66
CA GLY A 14 -14.97 -1.63 -6.36
C GLY A 14 -15.72 -0.62 -5.50
N ALA A 15 -15.09 0.52 -5.27
CA ALA A 15 -15.64 1.66 -4.56
C ALA A 15 -14.98 2.96 -5.03
N MET A 16 -15.39 4.10 -4.47
CA MET A 16 -14.84 5.42 -4.75
C MET A 16 -15.03 6.32 -3.53
N GLU A 17 -13.96 6.90 -3.07
CA GLU A 17 -13.80 7.66 -1.84
C GLU A 17 -14.35 9.10 -1.89
N ASN A 18 -15.32 9.41 -2.72
CA ASN A 18 -15.83 10.78 -2.85
C ASN A 18 -16.10 11.41 -1.49
N THR A 19 -15.47 12.54 -1.22
CA THR A 19 -15.55 13.24 0.07
C THR A 19 -16.98 13.47 0.52
N GLY A 20 -17.39 12.83 1.62
CA GLY A 20 -18.72 12.96 2.20
C GLY A 20 -19.80 12.05 1.61
N LEU A 21 -19.55 11.38 0.48
CA LEU A 21 -20.46 10.43 -0.18
C LEU A 21 -19.69 9.29 -0.83
N VAL A 22 -19.22 8.33 -0.06
CA VAL A 22 -18.50 7.16 -0.57
C VAL A 22 -19.46 6.24 -1.31
N THR A 23 -19.05 5.83 -2.52
CA THR A 23 -19.87 4.97 -3.37
C THR A 23 -19.23 3.58 -3.48
N TYR A 24 -20.05 2.54 -3.52
CA TYR A 24 -19.60 1.15 -3.53
C TYR A 24 -20.36 0.34 -4.57
N ARG A 25 -19.69 -0.63 -5.14
CA ARG A 25 -20.39 -1.76 -5.77
C ARG A 25 -21.25 -2.45 -4.71
N GLU A 26 -22.46 -2.82 -5.04
CA GLU A 26 -23.40 -3.42 -4.09
C GLU A 26 -22.82 -4.60 -3.30
N THR A 27 -22.05 -5.47 -3.95
CA THR A 27 -21.41 -6.63 -3.32
C THR A 27 -20.31 -6.31 -2.32
N LEU A 28 -19.84 -5.06 -2.31
CA LEU A 28 -18.79 -4.56 -1.40
C LEU A 28 -19.35 -3.65 -0.29
N LEU A 29 -20.66 -3.53 -0.18
CA LEU A 29 -21.31 -2.81 0.91
C LEU A 29 -22.48 -3.60 1.54
N LEU A 30 -23.28 -4.27 0.71
CA LEU A 30 -24.49 -4.95 1.16
C LEU A 30 -24.20 -6.41 1.50
N LEU A 31 -24.63 -6.83 2.67
CA LEU A 31 -24.49 -8.20 3.15
C LEU A 31 -25.85 -8.76 3.60
N ASP A 32 -26.12 -10.02 3.30
CA ASP A 32 -27.13 -10.77 4.01
C ASP A 32 -26.60 -11.09 5.43
N PRO A 33 -27.25 -10.61 6.51
CA PRO A 33 -26.75 -10.80 7.87
C PRO A 33 -26.72 -12.27 8.31
N ILE A 34 -27.51 -13.14 7.65
CA ILE A 34 -27.66 -14.56 8.01
C ILE A 34 -26.83 -15.45 7.08
N ALA A 35 -26.89 -15.21 5.76
CA ALA A 35 -26.34 -16.10 4.74
C ALA A 35 -24.93 -15.71 4.27
N ALA A 36 -24.44 -14.51 4.56
CA ALA A 36 -23.12 -14.07 4.09
C ALA A 36 -21.99 -14.96 4.58
N ALA A 37 -21.15 -15.41 3.65
CA ALA A 37 -19.95 -16.18 3.94
C ALA A 37 -18.92 -15.34 4.74
N PRO A 38 -17.98 -15.98 5.48
CA PRO A 38 -16.93 -15.25 6.20
C PRO A 38 -16.13 -14.30 5.31
N ASP A 39 -15.73 -14.74 4.12
CA ASP A 39 -14.93 -13.94 3.18
C ASP A 39 -15.69 -12.72 2.66
N GLU A 40 -17.01 -12.82 2.45
CA GLU A 40 -17.83 -11.66 2.07
C GLU A 40 -17.84 -10.60 3.16
N ARG A 41 -17.89 -11.02 4.43
CA ARG A 41 -17.83 -10.10 5.58
C ARG A 41 -16.48 -9.40 5.69
N VAL A 42 -15.39 -10.15 5.46
CA VAL A 42 -14.05 -9.61 5.41
C VAL A 42 -13.94 -8.60 4.28
N ASN A 43 -14.37 -8.96 3.07
CA ASN A 43 -14.29 -8.10 1.89
C ASN A 43 -15.06 -6.78 2.06
N VAL A 44 -16.27 -6.82 2.63
CA VAL A 44 -17.02 -5.60 2.91
C VAL A 44 -16.32 -4.74 3.95
N ALA A 45 -15.84 -5.34 5.04
CA ALA A 45 -15.17 -4.59 6.10
C ALA A 45 -13.85 -3.96 5.61
N THR A 46 -13.05 -4.69 4.84
CA THR A 46 -11.80 -4.17 4.25
C THR A 46 -12.08 -3.06 3.26
N THR A 47 -13.05 -3.22 2.36
CA THR A 47 -13.40 -2.16 1.41
C THR A 47 -13.87 -0.90 2.13
N ILE A 48 -14.75 -1.03 3.13
CA ILE A 48 -15.18 0.13 3.92
C ILE A 48 -13.99 0.80 4.63
N ALA A 49 -13.08 0.04 5.22
CA ALA A 49 -11.90 0.56 5.89
C ALA A 49 -10.94 1.26 4.92
N HIS A 50 -10.79 0.73 3.69
CA HIS A 50 -10.04 1.33 2.60
C HIS A 50 -10.59 2.70 2.24
N GLU A 51 -11.87 2.77 1.90
CA GLU A 51 -12.52 4.04 1.51
C GLU A 51 -12.51 5.07 2.65
N LEU A 52 -12.64 4.63 3.90
CA LEU A 52 -12.53 5.53 5.04
C LEU A 52 -11.11 6.05 5.25
N ALA A 53 -10.08 5.26 4.95
CA ALA A 53 -8.69 5.72 5.05
C ALA A 53 -8.38 6.84 4.04
N HIS A 54 -9.02 6.83 2.88
CA HIS A 54 -8.90 7.89 1.89
C HIS A 54 -9.35 9.26 2.39
N MET A 55 -10.18 9.35 3.44
CA MET A 55 -10.53 10.64 4.06
C MET A 55 -9.30 11.39 4.58
N TRP A 56 -8.21 10.68 4.85
CA TRP A 56 -6.90 11.25 5.21
C TRP A 56 -5.93 11.20 4.03
N PHE A 57 -5.83 10.05 3.37
CA PHE A 57 -4.89 9.77 2.28
C PHE A 57 -5.59 9.83 0.93
N GLY A 58 -5.72 11.02 0.38
CA GLY A 58 -6.45 11.34 -0.83
C GLY A 58 -7.29 12.60 -0.68
N ASP A 59 -8.13 12.69 0.37
CA ASP A 59 -9.03 13.82 0.60
C ASP A 59 -8.37 14.93 1.43
N LEU A 60 -7.87 14.62 2.64
CA LEU A 60 -7.23 15.63 3.48
C LEU A 60 -5.88 16.06 2.93
N VAL A 61 -5.07 15.09 2.52
CA VAL A 61 -3.79 15.30 1.84
C VAL A 61 -3.85 14.57 0.52
N THR A 62 -3.72 15.30 -0.57
CA THR A 62 -3.91 14.79 -1.93
C THR A 62 -2.58 14.75 -2.67
N MET A 63 -2.31 13.72 -3.46
CA MET A 63 -1.18 13.70 -4.37
C MET A 63 -1.17 14.93 -5.27
N ARG A 64 0.01 15.45 -5.63
CA ARG A 64 0.15 16.60 -6.52
C ARG A 64 -0.20 16.27 -7.98
N TRP A 65 0.13 15.05 -8.40
CA TRP A 65 -0.13 14.53 -9.71
C TRP A 65 -0.34 13.01 -9.68
N TRP A 66 -0.88 12.44 -10.72
CA TRP A 66 -1.25 11.02 -10.83
C TRP A 66 -0.08 10.04 -10.61
N ASN A 67 1.17 10.46 -10.88
CA ASN A 67 2.33 9.61 -10.56
C ASN A 67 2.44 9.27 -9.06
N GLY A 68 1.90 10.12 -8.20
CA GLY A 68 1.83 9.91 -6.75
C GLY A 68 0.60 9.15 -6.25
N ILE A 69 -0.19 8.51 -7.11
CA ILE A 69 -1.43 7.80 -6.71
C ILE A 69 -1.20 6.75 -5.61
N TRP A 70 -0.01 6.18 -5.55
CA TRP A 70 0.35 5.24 -4.50
C TRP A 70 0.31 5.85 -3.08
N LEU A 71 0.48 7.17 -2.95
CA LEU A 71 0.35 7.89 -1.67
C LEU A 71 -1.09 7.80 -1.13
N ASN A 72 -2.07 7.65 -1.99
CA ASN A 72 -3.46 7.43 -1.61
C ASN A 72 -3.71 5.92 -1.43
N GLU A 73 -3.52 5.15 -2.47
CA GLU A 73 -3.95 3.75 -2.56
C GLU A 73 -3.15 2.78 -1.67
N ALA A 74 -1.83 2.96 -1.61
CA ALA A 74 -1.01 2.11 -0.75
C ALA A 74 -1.28 2.38 0.74
N PHE A 75 -1.53 3.65 1.12
CA PHE A 75 -1.94 3.96 2.48
C PHE A 75 -3.33 3.42 2.80
N ALA A 76 -4.29 3.54 1.89
CA ALA A 76 -5.60 2.96 2.08
C ALA A 76 -5.52 1.44 2.24
N THR A 77 -4.70 0.76 1.40
CA THR A 77 -4.43 -0.68 1.52
C THR A 77 -3.76 -1.05 2.85
N PHE A 78 -2.76 -0.30 3.29
CA PHE A 78 -2.13 -0.52 4.59
C PHE A 78 -3.12 -0.34 5.74
N MET A 79 -3.90 0.73 5.70
CA MET A 79 -4.85 1.09 6.76
C MET A 79 -6.05 0.15 6.82
N GLU A 80 -6.55 -0.36 5.69
CA GLU A 80 -7.63 -1.35 5.69
C GLU A 80 -7.22 -2.62 6.44
N VAL A 81 -5.97 -3.09 6.20
CA VAL A 81 -5.44 -4.26 6.89
C VAL A 81 -5.26 -3.97 8.37
N ALA A 82 -4.62 -2.85 8.74
CA ALA A 82 -4.39 -2.47 10.12
C ALA A 82 -5.70 -2.27 10.90
N ALA A 83 -6.69 -1.61 10.30
CA ALA A 83 -7.99 -1.37 10.92
C ALA A 83 -8.79 -2.66 11.10
N CYS A 84 -8.84 -3.52 10.11
CA CYS A 84 -9.55 -4.80 10.19
C CYS A 84 -8.87 -5.77 11.16
N GLU A 85 -7.53 -5.80 11.22
CA GLU A 85 -6.79 -6.56 12.23
C GLU A 85 -7.11 -6.09 13.66
N ALA A 86 -7.17 -4.77 13.88
CA ALA A 86 -7.54 -4.22 15.18
C ALA A 86 -9.01 -4.46 15.54
N TYR A 87 -9.91 -4.44 14.56
CA TYR A 87 -11.34 -4.69 14.75
C TYR A 87 -11.66 -6.17 15.00
N ARG A 88 -11.05 -7.06 14.24
CA ARG A 88 -11.27 -8.51 14.28
C ARG A 88 -9.93 -9.25 14.14
N PRO A 89 -9.15 -9.36 15.22
CA PRO A 89 -7.86 -10.06 15.21
C PRO A 89 -7.95 -11.53 14.74
N ASP A 90 -9.10 -12.14 14.95
CA ASP A 90 -9.41 -13.51 14.50
C ASP A 90 -9.46 -13.66 12.96
N TRP A 91 -9.48 -12.58 12.22
CA TRP A 91 -9.39 -12.59 10.76
C TRP A 91 -7.95 -12.68 10.23
N GLU A 92 -6.94 -12.48 11.09
CA GLU A 92 -5.50 -12.58 10.76
C GLU A 92 -5.15 -11.83 9.46
N ARG A 93 -5.59 -10.56 9.37
CA ARG A 93 -5.49 -9.79 8.12
C ARG A 93 -4.06 -9.59 7.64
N TRP A 94 -3.08 -9.43 8.54
CA TRP A 94 -1.68 -9.36 8.14
C TRP A 94 -1.16 -10.67 7.54
N THR A 95 -1.66 -11.82 8.00
CA THR A 95 -1.34 -13.12 7.41
C THR A 95 -1.93 -13.23 6.01
N SER A 96 -3.21 -12.86 5.83
CA SER A 96 -3.88 -12.83 4.54
C SER A 96 -3.21 -11.87 3.56
N PHE A 97 -2.84 -10.66 4.01
CA PHE A 97 -2.10 -9.69 3.22
C PHE A 97 -0.73 -10.24 2.76
N GLY A 98 -0.07 -11.06 3.60
CA GLY A 98 1.15 -11.78 3.23
C GLY A 98 0.95 -12.70 2.01
N VAL A 99 -0.24 -13.28 1.85
CA VAL A 99 -0.61 -14.08 0.66
C VAL A 99 -0.99 -13.17 -0.52
N GLU A 100 -1.81 -12.14 -0.28
CA GLU A 100 -2.27 -11.20 -1.31
C GLU A 100 -1.10 -10.50 -2.03
N ARG A 101 -0.07 -10.08 -1.29
CA ARG A 101 1.14 -9.48 -1.88
C ARG A 101 1.91 -10.42 -2.80
N SER A 102 1.67 -11.76 -2.76
CA SER A 102 2.31 -12.70 -3.68
C SER A 102 1.95 -12.40 -5.13
N GLY A 103 0.73 -11.88 -5.38
CA GLY A 103 0.35 -11.39 -6.70
C GLY A 103 1.21 -10.23 -7.19
N ALA A 104 1.67 -9.36 -6.28
CA ALA A 104 2.62 -8.31 -6.63
C ALA A 104 4.01 -8.87 -6.94
N PHE A 105 4.48 -9.90 -6.23
CA PHE A 105 5.74 -10.57 -6.55
C PHE A 105 5.73 -11.20 -7.95
N ASP A 106 4.61 -11.84 -8.34
CA ASP A 106 4.48 -12.45 -9.67
C ASP A 106 4.65 -11.39 -10.76
N VAL A 107 3.93 -10.26 -10.68
CA VAL A 107 4.04 -9.16 -11.64
C VAL A 107 5.41 -8.49 -11.58
N ASP A 108 5.94 -8.24 -10.40
CA ASP A 108 7.19 -7.52 -10.19
C ASP A 108 8.44 -8.33 -10.54
N SER A 109 8.29 -9.65 -10.73
CA SER A 109 9.34 -10.56 -11.23
C SER A 109 9.56 -10.48 -12.75
N LEU A 110 8.61 -9.88 -13.48
CA LEU A 110 8.66 -9.80 -14.93
C LEU A 110 9.62 -8.70 -15.42
N ASP A 111 10.15 -8.87 -16.64
CA ASP A 111 10.96 -7.82 -17.27
C ASP A 111 10.15 -6.57 -17.63
N SER A 112 8.83 -6.73 -17.81
CA SER A 112 7.88 -5.65 -18.09
C SER A 112 7.38 -4.92 -16.84
N THR A 113 7.86 -5.27 -15.63
CA THR A 113 7.46 -4.60 -14.41
C THR A 113 7.88 -3.12 -14.38
N ARG A 114 7.24 -2.35 -13.52
CA ARG A 114 7.48 -0.92 -13.36
C ARG A 114 7.88 -0.57 -11.91
N THR A 115 8.33 0.65 -11.73
CA THR A 115 8.48 1.27 -10.40
C THR A 115 7.11 1.52 -9.75
N VAL A 116 7.04 1.63 -8.43
CA VAL A 116 5.79 1.96 -7.73
C VAL A 116 5.29 3.32 -8.18
N GLU A 117 6.18 4.31 -8.24
CA GLU A 117 5.88 5.60 -8.85
C GLU A 117 6.58 5.73 -10.20
N PHE A 118 5.86 6.14 -11.23
CA PHE A 118 6.40 6.45 -12.54
C PHE A 118 5.70 7.66 -13.15
N GLU A 119 6.31 8.26 -14.17
CA GLU A 119 5.78 9.47 -14.79
C GLU A 119 4.49 9.19 -15.56
N VAL A 120 3.40 9.87 -15.17
CA VAL A 120 2.10 9.81 -15.82
C VAL A 120 1.93 10.99 -16.76
N ARG A 121 1.84 10.71 -18.07
CA ARG A 121 1.74 11.69 -19.15
C ARG A 121 0.40 11.69 -19.87
N SER A 122 -0.37 10.61 -19.70
CA SER A 122 -1.64 10.40 -20.39
C SER A 122 -2.67 9.75 -19.47
N PRO A 123 -3.98 9.82 -19.80
CA PRO A 123 -5.02 9.07 -19.09
C PRO A 123 -4.75 7.56 -19.04
N ALA A 124 -4.20 6.98 -20.12
CA ALA A 124 -3.87 5.55 -20.16
C ALA A 124 -2.74 5.19 -19.18
N ASP A 125 -1.75 6.08 -18.97
CA ASP A 125 -0.73 5.88 -17.95
C ASP A 125 -1.35 5.92 -16.54
N ALA A 126 -2.29 6.85 -16.31
CA ALA A 126 -3.01 6.96 -15.03
C ALA A 126 -3.83 5.70 -14.76
N ASP A 127 -4.58 5.20 -15.74
CA ASP A 127 -5.33 3.93 -15.62
C ASP A 127 -4.40 2.77 -15.28
N GLY A 128 -3.20 2.73 -15.85
CA GLY A 128 -2.18 1.72 -15.59
C GLY A 128 -1.56 1.77 -14.18
N MET A 129 -1.82 2.84 -13.41
CA MET A 129 -1.37 2.93 -12.01
C MET A 129 -2.24 2.13 -11.04
N PHE A 130 -3.49 1.78 -11.39
CA PHE A 130 -4.41 1.04 -10.53
C PHE A 130 -4.17 -0.47 -10.63
N ASP A 131 -3.04 -0.92 -10.12
CA ASP A 131 -2.62 -2.33 -10.17
C ASP A 131 -1.97 -2.82 -8.86
N VAL A 132 -1.62 -4.09 -8.81
CA VAL A 132 -1.00 -4.74 -7.63
C VAL A 132 0.32 -4.10 -7.19
N LEU A 133 1.01 -3.36 -8.06
CA LEU A 133 2.25 -2.67 -7.69
C LEU A 133 1.95 -1.40 -6.89
N THR A 134 0.90 -0.69 -7.22
CA THR A 134 0.45 0.47 -6.45
C THR A 134 -0.15 0.04 -5.11
N TYR A 135 -1.07 -0.92 -5.12
CA TYR A 135 -1.81 -1.36 -3.93
C TYR A 135 -0.97 -2.30 -3.04
N GLN A 136 -0.71 -3.53 -3.47
CA GLN A 136 -0.09 -4.56 -2.64
C GLN A 136 1.39 -4.33 -2.40
N LYS A 137 2.18 -3.99 -3.45
CA LYS A 137 3.59 -3.66 -3.24
C LYS A 137 3.72 -2.38 -2.43
N GLY A 138 2.97 -1.33 -2.77
CA GLY A 138 2.97 -0.06 -2.02
C GLY A 138 2.61 -0.27 -0.54
N GLY A 139 1.52 -0.98 -0.26
CA GLY A 139 1.10 -1.32 1.10
C GLY A 139 2.13 -2.17 1.86
N ALA A 140 2.79 -3.13 1.17
CA ALA A 140 3.86 -3.93 1.75
C ALA A 140 5.10 -3.10 2.10
N LEU A 141 5.43 -2.08 1.30
CA LEU A 141 6.53 -1.16 1.59
C LEU A 141 6.24 -0.28 2.82
N LEU A 142 5.00 0.18 2.98
CA LEU A 142 4.58 0.90 4.19
C LEU A 142 4.65 -0.01 5.42
N ARG A 143 4.19 -1.27 5.30
CA ARG A 143 4.32 -2.25 6.39
C ARG A 143 5.78 -2.54 6.73
N MET A 144 6.65 -2.66 5.73
CA MET A 144 8.09 -2.84 5.93
C MET A 144 8.70 -1.65 6.70
N LEU A 145 8.34 -0.43 6.32
CA LEU A 145 8.82 0.78 6.99
C LEU A 145 8.32 0.85 8.43
N GLU A 146 7.04 0.54 8.65
CA GLU A 146 6.46 0.47 10.01
C GLU A 146 7.21 -0.57 10.87
N GLN A 147 7.49 -1.76 10.34
CA GLN A 147 8.23 -2.80 11.08
C GLN A 147 9.68 -2.38 11.38
N TYR A 148 10.31 -1.63 10.47
CA TYR A 148 11.67 -1.10 10.68
C TYR A 148 11.71 -0.02 11.75
N LEU A 149 10.79 0.93 11.73
CA LEU A 149 10.74 2.06 12.68
C LEU A 149 10.13 1.69 14.03
N GLY A 150 9.23 0.70 14.03
CA GLY A 150 8.27 0.43 15.09
C GLY A 150 6.99 1.28 14.94
N GLU A 151 5.87 0.71 15.38
CA GLU A 151 4.52 1.25 15.19
C GLU A 151 4.38 2.70 15.68
N ASP A 152 4.91 3.01 16.87
CA ASP A 152 4.75 4.34 17.47
C ASP A 152 5.45 5.43 16.66
N ARG A 153 6.70 5.20 16.23
CA ARG A 153 7.46 6.19 15.44
C ARG A 153 6.88 6.34 14.04
N PHE A 154 6.45 5.23 13.42
CA PHE A 154 5.77 5.28 12.12
C PHE A 154 4.48 6.09 12.22
N ARG A 155 3.64 5.81 13.22
CA ARG A 155 2.39 6.55 13.48
C ARG A 155 2.63 8.04 13.73
N GLU A 156 3.66 8.39 14.48
CA GLU A 156 4.03 9.79 14.74
C GLU A 156 4.43 10.49 13.44
N GLY A 157 5.26 9.86 12.61
CA GLY A 157 5.69 10.39 11.31
C GLY A 157 4.54 10.60 10.35
N VAL A 158 3.66 9.62 10.20
CA VAL A 158 2.46 9.73 9.37
C VAL A 158 1.51 10.81 9.90
N SER A 159 1.33 10.89 11.23
CA SER A 159 0.52 11.95 11.84
C SER A 159 1.11 13.35 11.61
N HIS A 160 2.44 13.45 11.63
CA HIS A 160 3.14 14.70 11.31
C HIS A 160 2.93 15.09 9.85
N TYR A 161 3.08 14.14 8.91
CA TYR A 161 2.81 14.34 7.49
C TYR A 161 1.40 14.88 7.25
N LEU A 162 0.38 14.20 7.78
CA LEU A 162 -1.03 14.59 7.59
C LEU A 162 -1.35 15.98 8.17
N ARG A 163 -0.78 16.34 9.33
CA ARG A 163 -1.00 17.66 9.93
C ARG A 163 -0.29 18.77 9.19
N SER A 164 0.94 18.51 8.73
CA SER A 164 1.76 19.51 8.03
C SER A 164 1.22 19.84 6.64
N HIS A 165 0.53 18.89 6.01
CA HIS A 165 0.04 19.00 4.64
C HIS A 165 -1.50 18.97 4.53
N ALA A 166 -2.22 19.18 5.65
CA ALA A 166 -3.68 19.18 5.66
C ALA A 166 -4.24 20.21 4.66
N TYR A 167 -5.15 19.75 3.79
CA TYR A 167 -5.77 20.53 2.70
C TYR A 167 -4.77 20.99 1.61
N ALA A 168 -3.66 20.28 1.44
CA ALA A 168 -2.65 20.59 0.46
C ALA A 168 -2.32 19.36 -0.42
N ASN A 169 -1.47 19.58 -1.43
CA ASN A 169 -0.98 18.54 -2.32
C ASN A 169 0.47 18.18 -1.98
N THR A 170 0.81 16.89 -2.10
CA THR A 170 2.12 16.36 -1.74
C THR A 170 2.71 15.47 -2.82
N GLU A 171 4.02 15.32 -2.74
CA GLU A 171 4.83 14.35 -3.49
C GLU A 171 5.44 13.32 -2.51
N THR A 172 5.95 12.24 -3.03
CA THR A 172 6.58 11.16 -2.25
C THR A 172 7.62 11.67 -1.25
N ASN A 173 8.41 12.67 -1.65
CA ASN A 173 9.44 13.25 -0.78
C ASN A 173 8.87 13.95 0.46
N ASP A 174 7.70 14.56 0.37
CA ASP A 174 7.05 15.23 1.51
C ASP A 174 6.70 14.22 2.61
N LEU A 175 6.30 13.01 2.22
CA LEU A 175 6.04 11.91 3.16
C LEU A 175 7.33 11.46 3.87
N TRP A 176 8.40 11.23 3.09
CA TRP A 176 9.67 10.78 3.67
C TRP A 176 10.27 11.83 4.61
N ASP A 177 10.25 13.09 4.22
CA ASP A 177 10.76 14.21 5.04
C ASP A 177 10.01 14.31 6.37
N ALA A 178 8.69 14.14 6.36
CA ALA A 178 7.89 14.18 7.57
C ALA A 178 8.20 13.00 8.52
N ILE A 179 8.41 11.80 7.99
CA ILE A 179 8.77 10.63 8.79
C ILE A 179 10.23 10.74 9.28
N GLU A 180 11.17 11.21 8.46
CA GLU A 180 12.56 11.48 8.89
C GLU A 180 12.61 12.48 10.02
N ALA A 181 11.84 13.59 9.92
CA ALA A 181 11.82 14.63 10.92
C ALA A 181 11.40 14.14 12.32
N THR A 182 10.54 13.15 12.39
CA THR A 182 10.04 12.59 13.67
C THR A 182 10.83 11.37 14.14
N SER A 183 11.30 10.53 13.24
CA SER A 183 11.97 9.26 13.58
C SER A 183 13.48 9.41 13.77
N GLY A 184 14.10 10.40 13.10
CA GLY A 184 15.56 10.55 13.04
C GLY A 184 16.26 9.51 12.16
N GLU A 185 15.51 8.63 11.49
CA GLU A 185 16.05 7.58 10.61
C GLU A 185 16.12 8.08 9.15
N PRO A 186 17.06 7.62 8.33
CA PRO A 186 17.24 8.07 6.95
C PRO A 186 16.20 7.46 5.99
N VAL A 187 14.92 7.73 6.23
CA VAL A 187 13.78 7.08 5.58
C VAL A 187 13.80 7.29 4.07
N ARG A 188 14.06 8.52 3.61
CA ARG A 188 14.14 8.81 2.18
C ARG A 188 15.18 7.91 1.49
N ARG A 189 16.40 7.85 2.03
CA ARG A 189 17.47 7.03 1.46
C ARG A 189 17.09 5.54 1.40
N ILE A 190 16.37 5.04 2.39
CA ILE A 190 15.90 3.66 2.43
C ILE A 190 14.79 3.46 1.39
N MET A 191 13.76 4.29 1.41
CA MET A 191 12.54 4.08 0.64
C MET A 191 12.69 4.41 -0.85
N ASP A 192 13.57 5.35 -1.22
CA ASP A 192 13.87 5.64 -2.63
C ASP A 192 14.40 4.41 -3.38
N THR A 193 15.11 3.52 -2.70
CA THR A 193 15.58 2.27 -3.29
C THR A 193 14.47 1.27 -3.61
N TRP A 194 13.27 1.48 -3.06
CA TRP A 194 12.11 0.63 -3.27
C TRP A 194 11.06 1.27 -4.20
N ILE A 195 10.84 2.56 -4.06
CA ILE A 195 9.81 3.28 -4.84
C ILE A 195 10.25 3.50 -6.28
N TRP A 196 11.54 3.85 -6.49
CA TRP A 196 12.10 4.21 -7.80
C TRP A 196 12.78 3.05 -8.53
N GLN A 197 12.78 1.85 -7.94
CA GLN A 197 13.37 0.67 -8.56
C GLN A 197 12.30 -0.39 -8.82
N PRO A 198 12.24 -0.96 -10.05
CA PRO A 198 11.35 -2.07 -10.35
C PRO A 198 11.92 -3.38 -9.79
N GLY A 199 11.04 -4.31 -9.44
CA GLY A 199 11.43 -5.62 -8.91
C GLY A 199 11.68 -5.63 -7.41
N TYR A 200 12.16 -6.75 -6.92
CA TYR A 200 12.48 -6.99 -5.52
C TYR A 200 13.76 -7.84 -5.39
N PRO A 201 14.46 -7.77 -4.24
CA PRO A 201 15.69 -8.50 -4.06
C PRO A 201 15.43 -9.99 -3.73
N LEU A 202 16.24 -10.87 -4.32
CA LEU A 202 16.51 -12.20 -3.82
C LEU A 202 17.72 -12.10 -2.89
N VAL A 203 17.51 -12.38 -1.61
CA VAL A 203 18.57 -12.30 -0.60
C VAL A 203 19.13 -13.69 -0.33
N HIS A 204 20.44 -13.85 -0.51
CA HIS A 204 21.18 -15.03 -0.11
C HIS A 204 21.80 -14.84 1.25
N ALA A 205 21.59 -15.81 2.13
CA ALA A 205 22.12 -15.81 3.47
C ALA A 205 22.96 -17.07 3.70
N SER A 206 24.20 -16.92 4.13
CA SER A 206 25.09 -18.02 4.49
C SER A 206 25.76 -17.78 5.84
N LEU A 207 25.93 -18.84 6.63
CA LEU A 207 26.65 -18.78 7.88
C LEU A 207 28.10 -19.23 7.64
N ILE A 208 29.06 -18.32 7.80
CA ILE A 208 30.49 -18.57 7.61
C ILE A 208 31.22 -18.16 8.88
N ASP A 209 31.92 -19.10 9.51
CA ASP A 209 32.71 -18.88 10.74
C ASP A 209 31.91 -18.16 11.86
N GLY A 210 30.63 -18.51 12.03
CA GLY A 210 29.74 -17.92 13.02
C GLY A 210 29.20 -16.54 12.66
N SER A 211 29.55 -16.01 11.50
CA SER A 211 29.05 -14.72 10.97
C SER A 211 28.04 -14.93 9.85
N LEU A 212 26.95 -14.16 9.87
CA LEU A 212 25.96 -14.15 8.79
C LEU A 212 26.47 -13.27 7.63
N ARG A 213 26.68 -13.92 6.46
CA ARG A 213 26.98 -13.22 5.21
C ARG A 213 25.71 -13.09 4.40
N LEU A 214 25.40 -11.87 3.96
CA LEU A 214 24.27 -11.58 3.09
C LEU A 214 24.77 -11.05 1.75
N SER A 215 24.14 -11.51 0.68
CA SER A 215 24.25 -10.92 -0.65
C SER A 215 22.87 -10.81 -1.27
N GLN A 216 22.69 -9.90 -2.22
CA GLN A 216 21.39 -9.72 -2.88
C GLN A 216 21.55 -9.46 -4.36
N GLN A 217 20.57 -9.91 -5.11
CA GLN A 217 20.41 -9.60 -6.53
C GLN A 217 18.92 -9.38 -6.81
N ARG A 218 18.58 -8.67 -7.89
CA ARG A 218 17.20 -8.57 -8.32
C ARG A 218 16.65 -9.94 -8.69
N PHE A 219 15.50 -10.33 -8.11
CA PHE A 219 14.80 -11.52 -8.57
C PHE A 219 14.20 -11.29 -9.97
N ARG A 220 14.30 -12.29 -10.84
CA ARG A 220 13.65 -12.33 -12.16
C ARG A 220 13.12 -13.73 -12.40
N PHE A 221 11.89 -13.82 -12.86
CA PHE A 221 11.31 -15.11 -13.20
C PHE A 221 12.05 -15.72 -14.41
N GLY A 222 12.46 -16.98 -14.29
CA GLY A 222 13.16 -17.70 -15.37
C GLY A 222 14.65 -17.39 -15.53
N SER A 223 15.24 -16.49 -14.74
CA SER A 223 16.69 -16.33 -14.71
C SER A 223 17.35 -17.44 -13.88
N ALA A 224 18.37 -18.10 -14.42
CA ALA A 224 19.19 -19.00 -13.63
C ALA A 224 19.94 -18.19 -12.56
N TYR A 225 19.95 -18.71 -11.34
CA TYR A 225 20.81 -18.17 -10.29
C TYR A 225 22.28 -18.36 -10.69
N THR A 226 23.01 -17.27 -10.83
CA THR A 226 24.47 -17.29 -10.97
C THR A 226 25.07 -16.83 -9.64
N GLU A 227 25.70 -17.74 -8.91
CA GLU A 227 26.58 -17.32 -7.81
C GLU A 227 27.64 -16.39 -8.39
N SER A 228 27.61 -15.12 -7.99
CA SER A 228 28.75 -14.24 -8.20
C SER A 228 29.80 -14.62 -7.16
N GLU A 229 30.97 -15.11 -7.64
CA GLU A 229 32.16 -15.35 -6.81
C GLU A 229 32.59 -14.10 -6.01
#